data_659bba8cec9c56cf73a1ebbe007f6496
#
_entry.id   659bba8cec9c56cf73a1ebbe007f6496
#
_cell.length_a   1.000
_cell.length_b   1.000
_cell.length_c   1.000
_cell.angle_alpha   90.00
_cell.angle_beta   90.00
_cell.angle_gamma   90.00
#
_symmetry.space_group_name_H-M   'P 1'
#
loop_
_entity.id
_entity.type
_entity.pdbx_description
1 polymer ?
#
loop_
_entity_poly.entity_id
_entity_poly.type
_entity_poly.pdbx_seq_one_letter_code
_entity_poly.pdbx_strand_id
1 'polypeptide(L)'
;MTSIPRVIPILVVVVSVALSPALFGQVDFARDIRPILNANCTECHGGVKAAGNVSFVYKDRVVNFNGKSDYTVVVPGSLEESELFFRITTDDEDDRMPPPDEHESLSSEEIDLIKQWIEEGAKWSEHWAFERPRKPPVPETAFDDQAQGDLDHFLFRRLEEERLEPSPLESPGRLLRRLSLSLTGLPPELLELEIFERDYARDPQQAVEDAVDDLMSRPAFGERWATMWLDLVRYADSGGLGQDQKRTIWAYRDWVVKAFNDDLPFDQFTIKQLAGDLLPKPSLEDLIATACQRNTQTNDEGG
;
A
#
# COMPACT_ATOMS: atom_id res chain seq x y z
N MET A 1 2.96 79.49 -40.97
CA MET A 1 2.22 78.49 -40.20
C MET A 1 2.94 77.14 -40.42
N THR A 2 3.86 76.90 -39.50
CA THR A 2 4.74 75.71 -39.57
C THR A 2 4.19 74.62 -38.61
N SER A 3 3.77 73.51 -39.16
CA SER A 3 3.27 72.34 -38.37
C SER A 3 4.42 71.49 -37.88
N ILE A 4 4.46 71.28 -36.55
CA ILE A 4 5.42 70.44 -35.84
C ILE A 4 4.88 68.98 -35.87
N PRO A 5 5.66 67.98 -36.26
CA PRO A 5 5.23 66.59 -36.18
C PRO A 5 5.30 66.10 -34.74
N ARG A 6 4.21 65.47 -34.27
CA ARG A 6 4.12 64.80 -32.99
C ARG A 6 4.87 63.44 -33.06
N VAL A 7 5.95 63.30 -32.30
CA VAL A 7 6.65 62.02 -32.06
C VAL A 7 5.87 61.25 -31.00
N ILE A 8 5.33 60.09 -31.31
CA ILE A 8 4.71 59.16 -30.36
C ILE A 8 5.82 58.25 -29.79
N PRO A 9 6.06 58.21 -28.49
CA PRO A 9 7.03 57.28 -27.95
C PRO A 9 6.46 55.88 -27.99
N ILE A 10 7.20 54.94 -28.66
CA ILE A 10 6.94 53.50 -28.61
C ILE A 10 7.40 53.00 -27.26
N LEU A 11 6.44 52.62 -26.42
CA LEU A 11 6.69 51.95 -25.14
C LEU A 11 7.05 50.48 -25.42
N VAL A 12 8.33 50.12 -25.33
CA VAL A 12 8.77 48.71 -25.42
C VAL A 12 8.50 48.07 -24.05
N VAL A 13 7.43 47.27 -23.98
CA VAL A 13 7.15 46.43 -22.81
C VAL A 13 8.06 45.19 -22.93
N VAL A 14 9.12 45.14 -22.16
CA VAL A 14 9.94 43.93 -21.98
C VAL A 14 9.15 43.00 -21.07
N VAL A 15 8.47 41.99 -21.66
CA VAL A 15 7.87 40.90 -20.91
C VAL A 15 9.01 39.97 -20.49
N SER A 16 9.47 40.11 -19.27
CA SER A 16 10.34 39.10 -18.64
C SER A 16 9.52 37.83 -18.43
N VAL A 17 9.67 36.86 -19.31
CA VAL A 17 9.20 35.50 -19.08
C VAL A 17 10.10 34.93 -17.97
N ALA A 18 9.62 35.00 -16.74
CA ALA A 18 10.21 34.21 -15.68
C ALA A 18 9.95 32.75 -16.06
N LEU A 19 11.00 32.04 -16.46
CA LEU A 19 10.95 30.57 -16.49
C LEU A 19 10.65 30.13 -15.07
N SER A 20 9.39 29.78 -14.80
CA SER A 20 9.05 29.01 -13.61
C SER A 20 9.85 27.72 -13.66
N PRO A 21 10.57 27.34 -12.61
CA PRO A 21 11.17 26.01 -12.55
C PRO A 21 9.99 25.03 -12.72
N ALA A 22 10.17 24.08 -13.62
CA ALA A 22 9.20 23.02 -13.84
C ALA A 22 8.81 22.47 -12.45
N LEU A 23 7.51 22.35 -12.19
CA LEU A 23 6.97 21.67 -11.03
C LEU A 23 7.34 20.16 -11.15
N PHE A 24 8.58 19.82 -10.91
CA PHE A 24 8.93 18.48 -10.48
C PHE A 24 8.35 18.38 -9.06
N GLY A 25 7.36 17.51 -8.89
CA GLY A 25 6.81 17.23 -7.57
C GLY A 25 7.94 16.85 -6.62
N GLN A 26 7.81 17.18 -5.33
CA GLN A 26 8.78 16.81 -4.30
C GLN A 26 9.09 15.31 -4.40
N VAL A 27 10.39 14.94 -4.36
CA VAL A 27 10.81 13.54 -4.41
C VAL A 27 10.30 12.81 -3.18
N ASP A 28 9.59 11.72 -3.40
CA ASP A 28 9.11 10.82 -2.35
C ASP A 28 10.08 9.66 -2.17
N PHE A 29 10.64 9.51 -0.98
CA PHE A 29 11.64 8.49 -0.71
C PHE A 29 11.13 7.06 -0.97
N ALA A 30 9.89 6.75 -0.54
CA ALA A 30 9.35 5.40 -0.67
C ALA A 30 9.02 5.04 -2.12
N ARG A 31 8.52 6.02 -2.90
CA ARG A 31 8.12 5.83 -4.28
C ARG A 31 9.29 5.92 -5.26
N ASP A 32 10.17 6.93 -5.08
CA ASP A 32 11.14 7.32 -6.10
C ASP A 32 12.57 6.83 -5.77
N ILE A 33 12.98 6.85 -4.50
CA ILE A 33 14.36 6.57 -4.08
C ILE A 33 14.56 5.14 -3.60
N ARG A 34 13.65 4.65 -2.74
CA ARG A 34 13.77 3.29 -2.18
C ARG A 34 13.85 2.19 -3.25
N PRO A 35 13.09 2.22 -4.37
CA PRO A 35 13.25 1.24 -5.44
C PRO A 35 14.64 1.25 -6.06
N ILE A 36 15.23 2.43 -6.28
CA ILE A 36 16.59 2.57 -6.83
C ILE A 36 17.62 1.94 -5.87
N LEU A 37 17.55 2.29 -4.59
CA LEU A 37 18.45 1.74 -3.58
C LEU A 37 18.29 0.22 -3.42
N ASN A 38 17.07 -0.29 -3.49
CA ASN A 38 16.81 -1.72 -3.40
C ASN A 38 17.36 -2.51 -4.59
N ALA A 39 17.24 -1.96 -5.79
CA ALA A 39 17.71 -2.63 -7.00
C ALA A 39 19.24 -2.63 -7.12
N ASN A 40 19.91 -1.54 -6.69
CA ASN A 40 21.31 -1.30 -7.02
C ASN A 40 22.26 -1.34 -5.81
N CYS A 41 21.77 -1.24 -4.57
CA CYS A 41 22.64 -1.02 -3.40
C CYS A 41 22.44 -2.05 -2.28
N THR A 42 21.22 -2.50 -2.01
CA THR A 42 20.90 -3.29 -0.81
C THR A 42 21.46 -4.70 -0.82
N GLU A 43 21.89 -5.25 -1.96
CA GLU A 43 22.56 -6.55 -2.03
C GLU A 43 23.87 -6.55 -1.21
N CYS A 44 24.64 -5.47 -1.30
CA CYS A 44 25.87 -5.28 -0.55
C CYS A 44 25.71 -4.42 0.71
N HIS A 45 24.79 -3.48 0.71
CA HIS A 45 24.52 -2.51 1.77
C HIS A 45 23.12 -2.69 2.38
N GLY A 46 22.73 -3.93 2.65
CA GLY A 46 21.43 -4.31 3.22
C GLY A 46 21.41 -4.41 4.75
N GLY A 47 20.41 -5.14 5.28
CA GLY A 47 20.24 -5.31 6.72
C GLY A 47 21.25 -6.27 7.36
N VAL A 48 21.54 -7.40 6.70
CA VAL A 48 22.47 -8.43 7.20
C VAL A 48 23.88 -8.19 6.68
N LYS A 49 24.04 -7.97 5.37
CA LYS A 49 25.31 -7.57 4.77
C LYS A 49 25.33 -6.03 4.71
N ALA A 50 26.26 -5.42 5.42
CA ALA A 50 26.42 -3.97 5.50
C ALA A 50 27.88 -3.60 5.20
N ALA A 51 28.26 -3.66 3.91
CA ALA A 51 29.59 -3.32 3.46
C ALA A 51 29.93 -1.87 3.89
N GLY A 52 31.13 -1.67 4.44
CA GLY A 52 31.53 -0.37 4.98
C GLY A 52 30.72 0.13 6.20
N ASN A 53 29.91 -0.71 6.84
CA ASN A 53 28.90 -0.39 7.85
C ASN A 53 27.73 0.45 7.34
N VAL A 54 27.61 0.66 6.03
CA VAL A 54 26.52 1.37 5.40
C VAL A 54 25.34 0.41 5.16
N SER A 55 24.13 0.84 5.45
CA SER A 55 22.93 0.06 5.18
C SER A 55 21.82 0.97 4.68
N PHE A 56 21.39 0.79 3.45
CA PHE A 56 20.27 1.54 2.86
C PHE A 56 18.88 1.08 3.34
N VAL A 57 18.84 0.14 4.27
CA VAL A 57 17.60 -0.26 4.95
C VAL A 57 17.28 0.67 6.14
N TYR A 58 18.32 1.22 6.79
CA TYR A 58 18.18 2.00 8.01
C TYR A 58 18.65 3.44 7.82
N LYS A 59 17.78 4.42 8.13
CA LYS A 59 18.10 5.85 8.02
C LYS A 59 19.39 6.26 8.74
N ASP A 60 19.54 5.80 9.96
CA ASP A 60 20.69 6.09 10.84
C ASP A 60 22.02 5.49 10.36
N ARG A 61 21.98 4.67 9.32
CA ARG A 61 23.14 4.10 8.63
C ARG A 61 23.42 4.73 7.29
N VAL A 62 22.72 5.82 6.94
CA VAL A 62 22.85 6.54 5.67
C VAL A 62 22.92 8.05 5.91
N VAL A 63 21.89 8.63 6.54
CA VAL A 63 21.75 10.09 6.68
C VAL A 63 22.58 10.58 7.86
N ASN A 64 23.50 11.50 7.60
CA ASN A 64 24.48 12.01 8.57
C ASN A 64 25.30 10.88 9.24
N PHE A 65 25.56 9.79 8.52
CA PHE A 65 26.27 8.63 9.03
C PHE A 65 27.65 8.52 8.37
N ASN A 66 28.68 8.41 9.19
CA ASN A 66 30.03 8.10 8.75
C ASN A 66 30.23 6.58 8.80
N GLY A 67 30.45 5.97 7.62
CA GLY A 67 30.74 4.55 7.50
C GLY A 67 32.09 4.17 8.13
N LYS A 68 32.90 3.37 7.43
CA LYS A 68 34.28 3.08 7.83
C LYS A 68 35.29 4.15 7.35
N SER A 69 34.83 5.09 6.55
CA SER A 69 35.61 6.21 5.99
C SER A 69 35.37 7.49 6.79
N ASP A 70 36.21 8.49 6.60
CA ASP A 70 36.00 9.82 7.20
C ASP A 70 34.90 10.63 6.51
N TYR A 71 34.21 10.03 5.53
CA TYR A 71 33.17 10.68 4.73
C TYR A 71 31.77 10.32 5.22
N THR A 72 30.87 11.30 5.14
CA THR A 72 29.44 11.08 5.47
C THR A 72 28.72 10.51 4.26
N VAL A 73 27.93 9.45 4.46
CA VAL A 73 27.23 8.76 3.35
C VAL A 73 26.26 9.68 2.63
N VAL A 74 25.39 10.37 3.37
CA VAL A 74 24.47 11.40 2.84
C VAL A 74 24.41 12.56 3.81
N VAL A 75 24.72 13.76 3.33
CA VAL A 75 24.52 15.03 4.05
C VAL A 75 23.30 15.73 3.47
N PRO A 76 22.20 15.88 4.22
CA PRO A 76 21.00 16.55 3.74
C PRO A 76 21.28 17.97 3.22
N GLY A 77 20.92 18.24 1.97
CA GLY A 77 21.09 19.52 1.31
C GLY A 77 22.48 19.78 0.71
N SER A 78 23.46 18.84 0.85
CA SER A 78 24.81 19.01 0.33
C SER A 78 25.24 17.83 -0.52
N LEU A 79 25.38 18.03 -1.83
CA LEU A 79 25.90 17.01 -2.75
C LEU A 79 27.41 16.82 -2.58
N GLU A 80 28.13 17.91 -2.37
CA GLU A 80 29.61 17.90 -2.24
C GLU A 80 30.08 17.12 -1.01
N GLU A 81 29.28 17.15 0.08
CA GLU A 81 29.60 16.43 1.33
C GLU A 81 28.98 15.03 1.38
N SER A 82 28.21 14.62 0.35
CA SER A 82 27.54 13.32 0.27
C SER A 82 28.37 12.31 -0.51
N GLU A 83 28.97 11.36 0.21
CA GLU A 83 29.77 10.28 -0.40
C GLU A 83 28.96 9.43 -1.39
N LEU A 84 27.69 9.20 -1.12
CA LEU A 84 26.79 8.49 -2.02
C LEU A 84 26.79 9.15 -3.41
N PHE A 85 26.64 10.49 -3.45
CA PHE A 85 26.55 11.21 -4.73
C PHE A 85 27.87 11.14 -5.49
N PHE A 86 28.99 11.31 -4.79
CA PHE A 86 30.31 11.14 -5.38
C PHE A 86 30.48 9.75 -6.02
N ARG A 87 30.14 8.70 -5.27
CA ARG A 87 30.34 7.31 -5.72
C ARG A 87 29.47 6.89 -6.89
N ILE A 88 28.25 7.43 -7.01
CA ILE A 88 27.38 7.11 -8.15
C ILE A 88 27.67 7.96 -9.40
N THR A 89 28.50 9.01 -9.30
CA THR A 89 28.79 9.93 -10.39
C THR A 89 30.27 9.93 -10.84
N THR A 90 31.18 9.30 -10.08
CA THR A 90 32.59 9.25 -10.43
C THR A 90 32.85 8.34 -11.63
N ASP A 91 33.82 8.74 -12.48
CA ASP A 91 34.34 7.93 -13.58
C ASP A 91 35.44 6.97 -13.12
N ASP A 92 35.92 7.10 -11.88
CA ASP A 92 36.95 6.21 -11.32
C ASP A 92 36.34 4.87 -10.94
N GLU A 93 36.73 3.80 -11.62
CA GLU A 93 36.20 2.45 -11.47
C GLU A 93 36.47 1.86 -10.07
N ASP A 94 37.53 2.29 -9.38
CA ASP A 94 37.87 1.81 -8.03
C ASP A 94 36.95 2.43 -6.96
N ASP A 95 36.43 3.61 -7.24
CA ASP A 95 35.56 4.36 -6.31
C ASP A 95 34.08 4.28 -6.68
N ARG A 96 33.75 3.89 -7.91
CA ARG A 96 32.35 3.88 -8.41
C ARG A 96 31.49 2.84 -7.72
N MET A 97 30.24 3.25 -7.43
CA MET A 97 29.18 2.35 -6.94
C MET A 97 27.94 2.45 -7.84
N PRO A 98 27.31 1.33 -8.19
CA PRO A 98 27.77 -0.06 -7.94
C PRO A 98 29.10 -0.37 -8.64
N PRO A 99 29.87 -1.36 -8.12
CA PRO A 99 31.13 -1.78 -8.77
C PRO A 99 30.88 -2.28 -10.21
N PRO A 100 31.71 -1.89 -11.20
CA PRO A 100 31.49 -2.25 -12.61
C PRO A 100 31.38 -3.74 -12.89
N ASP A 101 32.08 -4.55 -12.11
CA ASP A 101 32.15 -6.00 -12.26
C ASP A 101 30.92 -6.72 -11.71
N GLU A 102 30.12 -6.06 -10.86
CA GLU A 102 28.97 -6.67 -10.19
C GLU A 102 27.64 -6.16 -10.74
N HIS A 103 27.53 -4.86 -11.09
CA HIS A 103 26.29 -4.22 -11.54
C HIS A 103 26.55 -3.14 -12.62
N GLU A 104 25.53 -2.89 -13.43
CA GLU A 104 25.52 -1.74 -14.34
C GLU A 104 25.45 -0.43 -13.53
N SER A 105 25.97 0.66 -14.11
CA SER A 105 25.84 2.00 -13.51
C SER A 105 24.38 2.43 -13.47
N LEU A 106 24.03 3.28 -12.51
CA LEU A 106 22.71 3.90 -12.46
C LEU A 106 22.45 4.70 -13.75
N SER A 107 21.21 4.74 -14.18
CA SER A 107 20.77 5.62 -15.27
C SER A 107 20.86 7.10 -14.86
N SER A 108 20.91 8.00 -15.85
CA SER A 108 20.91 9.44 -15.59
C SER A 108 19.67 9.89 -14.81
N GLU A 109 18.53 9.29 -15.09
CA GLU A 109 17.27 9.56 -14.39
C GLU A 109 17.31 9.14 -12.91
N GLU A 110 17.90 7.99 -12.61
CA GLU A 110 18.07 7.53 -11.22
C GLU A 110 19.05 8.41 -10.44
N ILE A 111 20.15 8.83 -11.09
CA ILE A 111 21.12 9.77 -10.50
C ILE A 111 20.46 11.13 -10.23
N ASP A 112 19.67 11.65 -11.16
CA ASP A 112 18.95 12.91 -10.99
C ASP A 112 17.92 12.86 -9.86
N LEU A 113 17.21 11.74 -9.68
CA LEU A 113 16.30 11.55 -8.56
C LEU A 113 17.03 11.52 -7.22
N ILE A 114 18.16 10.82 -7.12
CA ILE A 114 18.97 10.78 -5.89
C ILE A 114 19.54 12.17 -5.59
N LYS A 115 20.03 12.88 -6.62
CA LYS A 115 20.51 14.25 -6.51
C LYS A 115 19.43 15.16 -5.93
N GLN A 116 18.24 15.18 -6.54
CA GLN A 116 17.12 16.01 -6.08
C GLN A 116 16.73 15.64 -4.64
N TRP A 117 16.67 14.37 -4.30
CA TRP A 117 16.37 13.91 -2.95
C TRP A 117 17.37 14.46 -1.91
N ILE A 118 18.68 14.44 -2.21
CA ILE A 118 19.70 14.99 -1.31
C ILE A 118 19.52 16.50 -1.17
N GLU A 119 19.35 17.24 -2.29
CA GLU A 119 19.15 18.68 -2.32
C GLU A 119 17.88 19.13 -1.54
N GLU A 120 16.81 18.33 -1.60
CA GLU A 120 15.57 18.54 -0.84
C GLU A 120 15.68 18.16 0.65
N GLY A 121 16.85 17.77 1.12
CA GLY A 121 17.15 17.48 2.52
C GLY A 121 17.08 16.02 2.90
N ALA A 122 17.25 15.11 1.95
CA ALA A 122 17.32 13.67 2.14
C ALA A 122 16.21 13.13 3.07
N LYS A 123 14.99 13.55 2.85
CA LYS A 123 13.83 13.14 3.65
C LYS A 123 13.64 11.65 3.51
N TRP A 124 13.67 10.97 4.63
CA TRP A 124 13.49 9.53 4.71
C TRP A 124 12.10 9.19 5.20
N SER A 125 11.39 8.33 4.49
CA SER A 125 10.14 7.73 4.97
C SER A 125 10.37 6.30 5.43
N GLU A 126 9.60 5.86 6.40
CA GLU A 126 9.55 4.47 6.81
C GLU A 126 8.82 3.62 5.75
N HIS A 127 8.68 2.33 6.01
CA HIS A 127 7.90 1.48 5.13
C HIS A 127 6.43 1.94 5.17
N TRP A 128 5.79 2.03 4.00
CA TRP A 128 4.41 2.53 3.84
C TRP A 128 3.40 1.92 4.82
N ALA A 129 3.59 0.66 5.23
CA ALA A 129 2.71 -0.02 6.18
C ALA A 129 2.73 0.59 7.60
N PHE A 130 3.75 1.39 7.93
CA PHE A 130 3.89 2.07 9.22
C PHE A 130 3.60 3.57 9.13
N GLU A 131 3.35 4.08 7.94
CA GLU A 131 2.94 5.47 7.76
C GLU A 131 1.42 5.63 7.94
N ARG A 132 1.02 6.75 8.55
CA ARG A 132 -0.42 7.04 8.68
C ARG A 132 -1.01 7.27 7.30
N PRO A 133 -2.07 6.53 6.90
CA PRO A 133 -2.73 6.75 5.63
C PRO A 133 -3.19 8.20 5.46
N ARG A 134 -2.98 8.77 4.28
CA ARG A 134 -3.47 10.09 3.89
C ARG A 134 -4.45 9.92 2.75
N LYS A 135 -5.61 10.60 2.84
CA LYS A 135 -6.57 10.60 1.73
C LYS A 135 -5.95 11.40 0.57
N PRO A 136 -5.67 10.76 -0.59
CA PRO A 136 -5.18 11.49 -1.75
C PRO A 136 -6.30 12.33 -2.37
N PRO A 137 -5.98 13.35 -3.19
CA PRO A 137 -6.99 14.04 -3.98
C PRO A 137 -7.62 13.06 -4.98
N VAL A 138 -8.94 13.13 -5.13
CA VAL A 138 -9.68 12.33 -6.12
C VAL A 138 -9.34 12.85 -7.51
N PRO A 139 -8.84 12.01 -8.43
CA PRO A 139 -8.49 12.46 -9.78
C PRO A 139 -9.74 12.75 -10.62
N GLU A 140 -9.65 13.70 -11.53
CA GLU A 140 -10.64 13.90 -12.59
C GLU A 140 -10.33 12.96 -13.79
N THR A 141 -11.36 12.40 -14.40
CA THR A 141 -11.24 11.45 -15.51
C THR A 141 -12.28 11.73 -16.59
N ALA A 142 -12.10 11.18 -17.78
CA ALA A 142 -13.08 11.28 -18.87
C ALA A 142 -14.36 10.46 -18.58
N PHE A 143 -14.39 9.65 -17.52
CA PHE A 143 -15.49 8.75 -17.16
C PHE A 143 -16.21 9.16 -15.88
N ASP A 144 -16.05 10.41 -15.43
CA ASP A 144 -16.61 10.91 -14.16
C ASP A 144 -18.15 10.78 -14.09
N ASP A 145 -18.81 10.82 -15.22
CA ASP A 145 -20.26 10.63 -15.36
C ASP A 145 -20.72 9.19 -15.04
N GLN A 146 -19.79 8.23 -15.06
CA GLN A 146 -20.04 6.81 -14.75
C GLN A 146 -19.63 6.44 -13.31
N ALA A 147 -18.92 7.33 -12.61
CA ALA A 147 -18.44 7.08 -11.27
C ALA A 147 -19.59 7.03 -10.26
N GLN A 148 -19.59 6.01 -9.39
CA GLN A 148 -20.53 5.88 -8.27
C GLN A 148 -19.92 6.36 -6.95
N GLY A 149 -18.59 6.55 -6.91
CA GLY A 149 -17.88 7.03 -5.74
C GLY A 149 -16.40 7.30 -5.99
N ASP A 150 -15.71 7.83 -4.97
CA ASP A 150 -14.31 8.24 -5.06
C ASP A 150 -13.38 7.14 -5.61
N LEU A 151 -13.64 5.86 -5.30
CA LEU A 151 -12.81 4.74 -5.75
C LEU A 151 -12.85 4.53 -7.26
N ASP A 152 -14.00 4.79 -7.90
CA ASP A 152 -14.15 4.64 -9.35
C ASP A 152 -13.24 5.61 -10.10
N HIS A 153 -13.07 6.84 -9.61
CA HIS A 153 -12.17 7.82 -10.23
C HIS A 153 -10.71 7.32 -10.27
N PHE A 154 -10.23 6.64 -9.21
CA PHE A 154 -8.88 6.05 -9.22
C PHE A 154 -8.79 4.88 -10.20
N LEU A 155 -9.82 4.04 -10.29
CA LEU A 155 -9.88 2.96 -11.28
C LEU A 155 -9.91 3.54 -12.71
N PHE A 156 -10.76 4.51 -12.96
CA PHE A 156 -10.90 5.15 -14.28
C PHE A 156 -9.62 5.85 -14.70
N ARG A 157 -8.93 6.53 -13.76
CA ARG A 157 -7.61 7.09 -14.03
C ARG A 157 -6.62 6.03 -14.52
N ARG A 158 -6.62 4.86 -13.88
CA ARG A 158 -5.76 3.76 -14.31
C ARG A 158 -6.16 3.20 -15.67
N LEU A 159 -7.46 3.09 -15.96
CA LEU A 159 -7.95 2.68 -17.27
C LEU A 159 -7.52 3.67 -18.36
N GLU A 160 -7.61 4.98 -18.13
CA GLU A 160 -7.14 6.01 -19.07
C GLU A 160 -5.63 5.87 -19.36
N GLU A 161 -4.80 5.68 -18.34
CA GLU A 161 -3.36 5.47 -18.50
C GLU A 161 -3.05 4.27 -19.39
N GLU A 162 -3.83 3.19 -19.28
CA GLU A 162 -3.72 1.99 -20.10
C GLU A 162 -4.50 2.10 -21.44
N ARG A 163 -5.15 3.23 -21.70
CA ARG A 163 -6.01 3.46 -22.89
C ARG A 163 -7.14 2.45 -23.02
N LEU A 164 -7.74 2.10 -21.88
CA LEU A 164 -8.90 1.22 -21.77
C LEU A 164 -10.14 2.02 -21.38
N GLU A 165 -11.30 1.50 -21.73
CA GLU A 165 -12.59 2.04 -21.33
C GLU A 165 -13.24 1.15 -20.26
N PRO A 166 -14.08 1.72 -19.35
CA PRO A 166 -14.88 0.92 -18.44
C PRO A 166 -15.80 -0.04 -19.21
N SER A 167 -15.90 -1.27 -18.71
CA SER A 167 -16.86 -2.23 -19.29
C SER A 167 -18.30 -1.79 -18.99
N PRO A 168 -19.28 -2.13 -19.85
CA PRO A 168 -20.69 -1.92 -19.55
C PRO A 168 -21.10 -2.56 -18.23
N LEU A 169 -22.09 -1.98 -17.57
CA LEU A 169 -22.66 -2.55 -16.35
C LEU A 169 -23.17 -3.98 -16.60
N GLU A 170 -22.95 -4.83 -15.62
CA GLU A 170 -23.38 -6.23 -15.68
C GLU A 170 -24.92 -6.33 -15.56
N SER A 171 -25.48 -7.45 -16.04
CA SER A 171 -26.90 -7.74 -15.85
C SER A 171 -27.26 -7.91 -14.38
N PRO A 172 -28.48 -7.54 -13.92
CA PRO A 172 -28.85 -7.60 -12.51
C PRO A 172 -28.68 -8.99 -11.89
N GLY A 173 -29.10 -10.05 -12.59
CA GLY A 173 -28.97 -11.41 -12.09
C GLY A 173 -27.53 -11.86 -11.89
N ARG A 174 -26.61 -11.47 -12.78
CA ARG A 174 -25.17 -11.74 -12.61
C ARG A 174 -24.56 -10.88 -11.51
N LEU A 175 -25.04 -9.63 -11.36
CA LEU A 175 -24.60 -8.75 -10.29
C LEU A 175 -24.94 -9.36 -8.94
N LEU A 176 -26.20 -9.77 -8.70
CA LEU A 176 -26.59 -10.43 -7.46
C LEU A 176 -25.77 -11.70 -7.20
N ARG A 177 -25.57 -12.51 -8.23
CA ARG A 177 -24.74 -13.72 -8.10
C ARG A 177 -23.31 -13.39 -7.63
N ARG A 178 -22.69 -12.31 -8.17
CA ARG A 178 -21.34 -11.88 -7.75
C ARG A 178 -21.36 -11.39 -6.31
N LEU A 179 -22.35 -10.59 -5.90
CA LEU A 179 -22.51 -10.13 -4.52
C LEU A 179 -22.64 -11.31 -3.56
N SER A 180 -23.53 -12.25 -3.85
CA SER A 180 -23.77 -13.43 -3.01
C SER A 180 -22.50 -14.27 -2.84
N LEU A 181 -21.82 -14.61 -3.92
CA LEU A 181 -20.59 -15.39 -3.88
C LEU A 181 -19.44 -14.65 -3.17
N SER A 182 -19.37 -13.33 -3.32
CA SER A 182 -18.33 -12.53 -2.66
C SER A 182 -18.57 -12.42 -1.16
N LEU A 183 -19.81 -12.14 -0.75
CA LEU A 183 -20.16 -11.86 0.64
C LEU A 183 -20.39 -13.14 1.46
N THR A 184 -21.05 -14.15 0.89
CA THR A 184 -21.43 -15.37 1.64
C THR A 184 -20.76 -16.65 1.15
N GLY A 185 -20.12 -16.63 -0.02
CA GLY A 185 -19.59 -17.81 -0.67
C GLY A 185 -20.65 -18.73 -1.30
N LEU A 186 -21.92 -18.36 -1.22
CA LEU A 186 -23.06 -19.16 -1.70
C LEU A 186 -23.76 -18.44 -2.87
N PRO A 187 -24.32 -19.19 -3.85
CA PRO A 187 -25.14 -18.59 -4.89
C PRO A 187 -26.48 -18.11 -4.35
N PRO A 188 -27.14 -17.11 -4.94
CA PRO A 188 -28.47 -16.70 -4.58
C PRO A 188 -29.50 -17.77 -4.96
N GLU A 189 -30.64 -17.80 -4.25
CA GLU A 189 -31.79 -18.62 -4.62
C GLU A 189 -32.55 -18.00 -5.81
N LEU A 190 -33.35 -18.81 -6.52
CA LEU A 190 -34.12 -18.33 -7.68
C LEU A 190 -35.08 -17.20 -7.31
N LEU A 191 -35.77 -17.31 -6.17
CA LEU A 191 -36.70 -16.28 -5.70
C LEU A 191 -35.97 -14.97 -5.38
N GLU A 192 -34.76 -15.04 -4.81
CA GLU A 192 -33.93 -13.85 -4.54
C GLU A 192 -33.57 -13.13 -5.85
N LEU A 193 -33.22 -13.90 -6.90
CA LEU A 193 -32.95 -13.33 -8.22
C LEU A 193 -34.17 -12.60 -8.80
N GLU A 194 -35.36 -13.20 -8.74
CA GLU A 194 -36.59 -12.59 -9.25
C GLU A 194 -36.93 -11.29 -8.48
N ILE A 195 -36.78 -11.29 -7.18
CA ILE A 195 -37.02 -10.12 -6.31
C ILE A 195 -36.00 -9.03 -6.65
N PHE A 196 -34.73 -9.36 -6.71
CA PHE A 196 -33.67 -8.40 -7.00
C PHE A 196 -33.80 -7.77 -8.38
N GLU A 197 -34.09 -8.56 -9.46
CA GLU A 197 -34.27 -8.05 -10.80
C GLU A 197 -35.45 -7.09 -10.90
N ARG A 198 -36.56 -7.39 -10.20
CA ARG A 198 -37.74 -6.51 -10.12
C ARG A 198 -37.38 -5.19 -9.43
N ASP A 199 -36.68 -5.24 -8.31
CA ASP A 199 -36.37 -4.06 -7.49
C ASP A 199 -35.26 -3.23 -8.15
N TYR A 200 -34.27 -3.87 -8.78
CA TYR A 200 -33.25 -3.22 -9.59
C TYR A 200 -33.84 -2.45 -10.78
N ALA A 201 -34.89 -2.96 -11.41
CA ALA A 201 -35.58 -2.25 -12.49
C ALA A 201 -36.28 -0.96 -12.01
N ARG A 202 -36.55 -0.81 -10.72
CA ARG A 202 -37.21 0.36 -10.11
C ARG A 202 -36.18 1.36 -9.57
N ASP A 203 -35.20 0.88 -8.84
CA ASP A 203 -34.12 1.66 -8.24
C ASP A 203 -32.86 0.78 -8.12
N PRO A 204 -31.95 0.87 -9.09
CA PRO A 204 -30.73 0.05 -9.09
C PRO A 204 -29.85 0.20 -7.85
N GLN A 205 -29.70 1.43 -7.36
CA GLN A 205 -28.83 1.71 -6.22
C GLN A 205 -29.41 1.12 -4.94
N GLN A 206 -30.68 1.41 -4.65
CA GLN A 206 -31.36 0.90 -3.46
C GLN A 206 -31.42 -0.63 -3.46
N ALA A 207 -31.69 -1.25 -4.63
CA ALA A 207 -31.71 -2.71 -4.72
C ALA A 207 -30.35 -3.35 -4.39
N VAL A 208 -29.25 -2.72 -4.79
CA VAL A 208 -27.89 -3.20 -4.45
C VAL A 208 -27.62 -3.02 -2.96
N GLU A 209 -27.94 -1.87 -2.38
CA GLU A 209 -27.76 -1.60 -0.95
C GLU A 209 -28.56 -2.60 -0.09
N ASP A 210 -29.83 -2.80 -0.40
CA ASP A 210 -30.69 -3.76 0.30
C ASP A 210 -30.16 -5.20 0.20
N ALA A 211 -29.69 -5.60 -0.97
CA ALA A 211 -29.12 -6.93 -1.18
C ALA A 211 -27.79 -7.13 -0.41
N VAL A 212 -26.94 -6.11 -0.37
CA VAL A 212 -25.69 -6.15 0.40
C VAL A 212 -25.97 -6.26 1.90
N ASP A 213 -26.88 -5.45 2.43
CA ASP A 213 -27.24 -5.45 3.84
C ASP A 213 -27.85 -6.80 4.26
N ASP A 214 -28.74 -7.36 3.44
CA ASP A 214 -29.30 -8.69 3.69
C ASP A 214 -28.23 -9.78 3.70
N LEU A 215 -27.34 -9.81 2.67
CA LEU A 215 -26.26 -10.81 2.57
C LEU A 215 -25.28 -10.71 3.74
N MET A 216 -24.94 -9.49 4.17
CA MET A 216 -24.04 -9.28 5.31
C MET A 216 -24.69 -9.66 6.65
N SER A 217 -26.01 -9.63 6.76
CA SER A 217 -26.74 -10.05 7.96
C SER A 217 -26.81 -11.57 8.15
N ARG A 218 -26.47 -12.35 7.14
CA ARG A 218 -26.56 -13.82 7.13
C ARG A 218 -25.39 -14.46 7.87
N PRO A 219 -25.62 -15.56 8.64
CA PRO A 219 -24.51 -16.31 9.28
C PRO A 219 -23.40 -16.72 8.32
N ALA A 220 -23.74 -17.02 7.06
CA ALA A 220 -22.80 -17.39 6.02
C ALA A 220 -21.77 -16.29 5.68
N PHE A 221 -22.06 -15.03 5.98
CA PHE A 221 -21.09 -13.94 5.86
C PHE A 221 -19.88 -14.17 6.76
N GLY A 222 -20.11 -14.39 8.06
CA GLY A 222 -19.03 -14.67 9.01
C GLY A 222 -18.30 -15.97 8.67
N GLU A 223 -18.99 -17.04 8.24
CA GLU A 223 -18.35 -18.29 7.82
C GLU A 223 -17.41 -18.05 6.62
N ARG A 224 -17.86 -17.28 5.64
CA ARG A 224 -17.04 -16.95 4.45
C ARG A 224 -15.78 -16.15 4.81
N TRP A 225 -15.93 -15.11 5.62
CA TRP A 225 -14.81 -14.21 5.91
C TRP A 225 -13.89 -14.76 6.99
N ALA A 226 -14.40 -15.54 7.94
CA ALA A 226 -13.59 -16.26 8.91
C ALA A 226 -12.58 -17.20 8.25
N THR A 227 -12.91 -17.82 7.10
CA THR A 227 -12.00 -18.70 6.38
C THR A 227 -10.69 -18.01 6.04
N MET A 228 -10.73 -16.75 5.55
CA MET A 228 -9.53 -15.98 5.21
C MET A 228 -8.66 -15.69 6.44
N TRP A 229 -9.29 -15.36 7.57
CA TRP A 229 -8.56 -15.12 8.81
C TRP A 229 -7.97 -16.40 9.39
N LEU A 230 -8.73 -17.51 9.35
CA LEU A 230 -8.29 -18.82 9.83
C LEU A 230 -7.08 -19.34 9.05
N ASP A 231 -7.01 -19.08 7.74
CA ASP A 231 -5.82 -19.37 6.92
C ASP A 231 -4.60 -18.57 7.35
N LEU A 232 -4.77 -17.25 7.62
CA LEU A 232 -3.68 -16.38 8.07
C LEU A 232 -3.10 -16.82 9.41
N VAL A 233 -3.95 -17.26 10.35
CA VAL A 233 -3.51 -17.73 11.67
C VAL A 233 -3.18 -19.22 11.69
N ARG A 234 -3.19 -19.89 10.54
CA ARG A 234 -2.88 -21.32 10.38
C ARG A 234 -3.75 -22.22 11.25
N TYR A 235 -5.06 -21.93 11.29
CA TYR A 235 -6.02 -22.76 12.00
C TYR A 235 -6.07 -24.17 11.42
N ALA A 236 -6.02 -25.17 12.29
CA ALA A 236 -6.30 -26.55 11.95
C ALA A 236 -6.82 -27.32 13.17
N ASP A 237 -7.65 -28.33 12.94
CA ASP A 237 -8.12 -29.25 13.98
C ASP A 237 -7.08 -30.35 14.29
N SER A 238 -5.82 -30.15 13.87
CA SER A 238 -4.70 -31.05 14.08
C SER A 238 -3.39 -30.29 14.36
N GLY A 239 -2.33 -31.00 14.72
CA GLY A 239 -1.01 -30.45 15.07
C GLY A 239 -0.23 -29.89 13.88
N GLY A 240 -0.45 -30.42 12.70
CA GLY A 240 0.13 -29.97 11.43
C GLY A 240 1.51 -30.56 11.08
N LEU A 241 2.23 -31.17 12.03
CA LEU A 241 3.55 -31.78 11.83
C LEU A 241 3.63 -33.17 12.49
N GLY A 242 4.56 -34.00 12.04
CA GLY A 242 4.79 -35.35 12.59
C GLY A 242 3.57 -36.25 12.40
N GLN A 243 3.09 -36.84 13.47
CA GLN A 243 1.93 -37.74 13.45
C GLN A 243 0.58 -37.03 13.29
N ASP A 244 0.59 -35.70 13.20
CA ASP A 244 -0.59 -34.85 12.98
C ASP A 244 -1.78 -35.18 13.88
N GLN A 245 -1.55 -35.22 15.18
CA GLN A 245 -2.56 -35.59 16.16
C GLN A 245 -3.70 -34.56 16.21
N LYS A 246 -4.92 -35.03 16.47
CA LYS A 246 -6.10 -34.17 16.61
C LYS A 246 -5.95 -33.20 17.77
N ARG A 247 -6.40 -31.97 17.54
CA ARG A 247 -6.39 -30.86 18.50
C ARG A 247 -7.80 -30.30 18.68
N THR A 248 -8.17 -30.00 19.93
CA THR A 248 -9.46 -29.37 20.23
C THR A 248 -9.27 -27.86 20.28
N ILE A 249 -9.69 -27.17 19.22
CA ILE A 249 -9.56 -25.70 19.08
C ILE A 249 -10.77 -25.06 18.36
N TRP A 250 -11.80 -25.86 18.06
CA TRP A 250 -12.98 -25.42 17.33
C TRP A 250 -13.69 -24.19 17.93
N ALA A 251 -13.65 -24.01 19.25
CA ALA A 251 -14.25 -22.85 19.90
C ALA A 251 -13.64 -21.51 19.41
N TYR A 252 -12.35 -21.51 19.09
CA TYR A 252 -11.69 -20.33 18.47
C TYR A 252 -12.23 -20.05 17.07
N ARG A 253 -12.42 -21.07 16.24
CA ARG A 253 -13.04 -20.92 14.91
C ARG A 253 -14.42 -20.30 15.03
N ASP A 254 -15.25 -20.82 15.91
CA ASP A 254 -16.61 -20.33 16.11
C ASP A 254 -16.63 -18.90 16.67
N TRP A 255 -15.68 -18.55 17.52
CA TRP A 255 -15.47 -17.17 17.98
C TRP A 255 -15.12 -16.23 16.82
N VAL A 256 -14.22 -16.64 15.90
CA VAL A 256 -13.87 -15.84 14.71
C VAL A 256 -15.09 -15.62 13.82
N VAL A 257 -15.87 -16.67 13.52
CA VAL A 257 -17.11 -16.56 12.73
C VAL A 257 -18.08 -15.56 13.37
N LYS A 258 -18.28 -15.70 14.71
CA LYS A 258 -19.13 -14.77 15.45
C LYS A 258 -18.61 -13.33 15.39
N ALA A 259 -17.31 -13.13 15.55
CA ALA A 259 -16.72 -11.80 15.52
C ALA A 259 -16.94 -11.08 14.19
N PHE A 260 -16.86 -11.80 13.05
CA PHE A 260 -17.21 -11.24 11.75
C PHE A 260 -18.70 -10.94 11.61
N ASN A 261 -19.58 -11.81 12.08
CA ASN A 261 -21.03 -11.57 12.04
C ASN A 261 -21.49 -10.43 12.96
N ASP A 262 -20.78 -10.22 14.06
CA ASP A 262 -21.05 -9.12 15.01
C ASP A 262 -20.39 -7.80 14.57
N ASP A 263 -19.68 -7.78 13.43
CA ASP A 263 -18.87 -6.63 12.96
C ASP A 263 -17.95 -6.09 14.06
N LEU A 264 -17.25 -6.99 14.76
CA LEU A 264 -16.36 -6.61 15.84
C LEU A 264 -15.23 -5.71 15.32
N PRO A 265 -15.06 -4.46 15.84
CA PRO A 265 -14.01 -3.56 15.39
C PRO A 265 -12.62 -4.21 15.39
N PHE A 266 -11.83 -3.98 14.34
CA PHE A 266 -10.56 -4.69 14.11
C PHE A 266 -9.55 -4.53 15.25
N ASP A 267 -9.50 -3.38 15.89
CA ASP A 267 -8.68 -3.14 17.08
C ASP A 267 -9.10 -4.05 18.24
N GLN A 268 -10.41 -4.16 18.52
CA GLN A 268 -10.96 -5.04 19.56
C GLN A 268 -10.73 -6.51 19.21
N PHE A 269 -10.97 -6.88 17.95
CA PHE A 269 -10.69 -8.22 17.44
C PHE A 269 -9.23 -8.62 17.66
N THR A 270 -8.30 -7.72 17.38
CA THR A 270 -6.86 -7.95 17.55
C THR A 270 -6.46 -8.01 19.03
N ILE A 271 -6.93 -7.07 19.85
CA ILE A 271 -6.64 -7.02 21.28
C ILE A 271 -7.11 -8.32 21.96
N LYS A 272 -8.32 -8.79 21.67
CA LYS A 272 -8.87 -10.02 22.27
C LYS A 272 -8.04 -11.25 21.92
N GLN A 273 -7.52 -11.35 20.71
CA GLN A 273 -6.67 -12.46 20.29
C GLN A 273 -5.26 -12.43 20.92
N LEU A 274 -4.69 -11.25 21.10
CA LEU A 274 -3.33 -11.11 21.63
C LEU A 274 -3.28 -11.09 23.18
N ALA A 275 -4.29 -10.50 23.81
CA ALA A 275 -4.27 -10.17 25.23
C ALA A 275 -5.67 -10.28 25.89
N GLY A 276 -6.56 -11.10 25.35
CA GLY A 276 -7.92 -11.26 25.87
C GLY A 276 -7.96 -11.71 27.34
N ASP A 277 -7.02 -12.56 27.75
CA ASP A 277 -6.85 -13.03 29.12
C ASP A 277 -6.31 -11.95 30.09
N LEU A 278 -5.72 -10.89 29.57
CA LEU A 278 -5.19 -9.75 30.33
C LEU A 278 -6.19 -8.60 30.47
N LEU A 279 -7.36 -8.71 29.85
CA LEU A 279 -8.41 -7.69 29.96
C LEU A 279 -8.95 -7.60 31.41
N PRO A 280 -9.42 -6.43 31.87
CA PRO A 280 -10.08 -6.31 33.16
C PRO A 280 -11.34 -7.19 33.22
N LYS A 281 -11.35 -8.24 34.04
CA LYS A 281 -12.44 -9.23 34.17
C LYS A 281 -12.77 -9.92 32.83
N PRO A 282 -11.83 -10.69 32.27
CA PRO A 282 -12.02 -11.32 30.98
C PRO A 282 -13.22 -12.27 31.00
N SER A 283 -14.03 -12.22 29.96
CA SER A 283 -15.10 -13.17 29.72
C SER A 283 -14.56 -14.50 29.18
N LEU A 284 -15.41 -15.53 29.12
CA LEU A 284 -15.03 -16.79 28.46
C LEU A 284 -14.71 -16.57 26.96
N GLU A 285 -15.42 -15.68 26.28
CA GLU A 285 -15.15 -15.34 24.87
C GLU A 285 -13.78 -14.67 24.72
N ASP A 286 -13.36 -13.81 25.65
CA ASP A 286 -12.04 -13.18 25.62
C ASP A 286 -10.92 -14.22 25.80
N LEU A 287 -11.15 -15.23 26.66
CA LEU A 287 -10.21 -16.34 26.82
C LEU A 287 -10.15 -17.24 25.57
N ILE A 288 -11.29 -17.52 24.93
CA ILE A 288 -11.37 -18.31 23.71
C ILE A 288 -10.61 -17.60 22.57
N ALA A 289 -10.71 -16.27 22.45
CA ALA A 289 -10.01 -15.49 21.47
C ALA A 289 -8.49 -15.68 21.52
N THR A 290 -7.89 -15.80 22.72
CA THR A 290 -6.44 -16.00 22.88
C THR A 290 -5.96 -17.34 22.35
N ALA A 291 -6.86 -18.28 22.07
CA ALA A 291 -6.50 -19.55 21.44
C ALA A 291 -5.92 -19.39 20.03
N CYS A 292 -6.02 -18.20 19.41
CA CYS A 292 -5.24 -17.82 18.24
C CYS A 292 -3.76 -18.22 18.37
N GLN A 293 -3.16 -18.00 19.53
CA GLN A 293 -1.74 -18.27 19.78
C GLN A 293 -1.42 -19.78 19.87
N ARG A 294 -2.43 -20.64 19.99
CA ARG A 294 -2.28 -22.08 19.97
C ARG A 294 -2.24 -22.69 18.57
N ASN A 295 -2.44 -21.86 17.52
CA ASN A 295 -2.37 -22.33 16.11
C ASN A 295 -0.93 -22.57 15.64
N THR A 296 0.07 -22.28 16.47
CA THR A 296 1.47 -22.62 16.17
C THR A 296 1.59 -24.13 15.95
N GLN A 297 2.25 -24.50 14.86
CA GLN A 297 2.58 -25.88 14.58
C GLN A 297 3.56 -26.41 15.64
N THR A 298 3.27 -27.56 16.19
CA THR A 298 4.14 -28.25 17.17
C THR A 298 4.65 -29.54 16.57
N ASN A 299 5.94 -29.79 16.75
CA ASN A 299 6.54 -31.09 16.43
C ASN A 299 6.76 -31.85 17.73
N ASP A 300 5.98 -32.91 17.95
CA ASP A 300 6.08 -33.75 19.15
C ASP A 300 7.25 -34.76 19.04
N GLU A 301 7.93 -34.87 17.90
CA GLU A 301 9.05 -35.77 17.65
C GLU A 301 10.41 -35.10 17.80
N GLY A 302 10.47 -33.79 18.04
CA GLY A 302 11.69 -33.02 18.26
C GLY A 302 12.15 -33.14 19.70
N GLY A 303 12.84 -34.20 20.04
CA GLY A 303 13.59 -34.33 21.28
C GLY A 303 14.89 -33.51 21.25
#